data_f803b882be5b6ae1381a42469c692ed8
#
_entry.id   f803b882be5b6ae1381a42469c692ed8
#
_cell.length_a   1.000
_cell.length_b   1.000
_cell.length_c   1.000
_cell.angle_alpha   90.00
_cell.angle_beta   90.00
_cell.angle_gamma   90.00
#
_symmetry.space_group_name_H-M   'P 1'
#
loop_
_entity.id
_entity.type
_entity.pdbx_description
1 polymer ?
#
loop_
_entity_poly.entity_id
_entity_poly.type
_entity_poly.pdbx_seq_one_letter_code
_entity_poly.pdbx_strand_id
1 'polypeptide(L)'
;QLQVGTTFIYITHDQSEALVMSDFVAVMNQGRFEQVDTPQNLYNDPQTPFVARFVGENNAWSGQVVLTEDHLAHIETREGQRFRVRLKQTLPQGTQIDLFLRPEAMLIQPDPGLSTLNRFAVVVKAILFDGANSRLLVNPPQSDRELLIALPQNRQYDHIRVADRIEVGWDLNSGICFKT
;
A
#
# COMPACT_ATOMS: atom_id res chain seq x y z
N GLN A 1 9.00 26.04 -17.48
CA GLN A 1 7.63 25.88 -17.97
C GLN A 1 6.78 27.12 -17.67
N LEU A 2 6.62 27.51 -16.43
CA LEU A 2 5.81 28.67 -16.01
C LEU A 2 6.18 30.00 -16.70
N GLN A 3 7.46 30.22 -17.00
CA GLN A 3 7.96 31.44 -17.66
C GLN A 3 7.70 31.46 -19.17
N VAL A 4 7.59 30.30 -19.82
CA VAL A 4 7.52 30.16 -21.28
C VAL A 4 6.11 29.82 -21.75
N GLY A 5 5.22 29.37 -20.87
CA GLY A 5 3.84 28.98 -21.18
C GLY A 5 3.72 27.80 -22.17
N THR A 6 4.76 26.95 -22.24
CA THR A 6 4.81 25.82 -23.17
C THR A 6 4.60 24.50 -22.44
N THR A 7 3.84 23.60 -23.03
CA THR A 7 3.69 22.22 -22.54
C THR A 7 4.94 21.43 -22.86
N PHE A 8 5.49 20.74 -21.85
CA PHE A 8 6.62 19.82 -22.00
C PHE A 8 6.14 18.39 -21.81
N ILE A 9 6.57 17.48 -22.65
CA ILE A 9 6.40 16.04 -22.49
C ILE A 9 7.76 15.47 -22.11
N TYR A 10 7.82 14.85 -20.93
CA TYR A 10 9.03 14.21 -20.42
C TYR A 10 8.83 12.71 -20.32
N ILE A 11 9.71 11.93 -20.94
CA ILE A 11 9.67 10.47 -20.91
C ILE A 11 10.79 10.00 -20.01
N THR A 12 10.45 9.27 -18.97
CA THR A 12 11.39 8.73 -18.00
C THR A 12 10.96 7.35 -17.55
N HIS A 13 11.91 6.56 -17.06
CA HIS A 13 11.63 5.34 -16.28
C HIS A 13 11.76 5.58 -14.77
N ASP A 14 12.17 6.77 -14.35
CA ASP A 14 12.26 7.16 -12.94
C ASP A 14 10.91 7.71 -12.47
N GLN A 15 10.26 6.94 -11.59
CA GLN A 15 8.95 7.30 -11.03
C GLN A 15 9.04 8.55 -10.16
N SER A 16 10.13 8.69 -9.39
CA SER A 16 10.31 9.81 -8.45
C SER A 16 10.39 11.13 -9.21
N GLU A 17 11.13 11.15 -10.32
CA GLU A 17 11.18 12.33 -11.19
C GLU A 17 9.80 12.67 -11.77
N ALA A 18 9.10 11.67 -12.31
CA ALA A 18 7.77 11.88 -12.89
C ALA A 18 6.77 12.43 -11.86
N LEU A 19 6.73 11.86 -10.67
CA LEU A 19 5.78 12.26 -9.62
C LEU A 19 6.06 13.64 -9.03
N VAL A 20 7.34 14.07 -8.98
CA VAL A 20 7.73 15.36 -8.39
C VAL A 20 7.61 16.52 -9.38
N MET A 21 7.91 16.29 -10.65
CA MET A 21 8.10 17.37 -11.64
C MET A 21 6.88 17.63 -12.52
N SER A 22 5.90 16.73 -12.55
CA SER A 22 4.82 16.78 -13.54
C SER A 22 3.49 17.22 -12.93
N ASP A 23 2.70 17.97 -13.70
CA ASP A 23 1.30 18.27 -13.38
C ASP A 23 0.42 17.03 -13.60
N PHE A 24 0.72 16.27 -14.67
CA PHE A 24 0.07 15.00 -15.01
C PHE A 24 1.12 13.96 -15.37
N VAL A 25 0.86 12.73 -14.98
CA VAL A 25 1.69 11.57 -15.33
C VAL A 25 0.85 10.53 -16.06
N ALA A 26 1.38 10.01 -17.15
CA ALA A 26 0.79 8.93 -17.91
C ALA A 26 1.58 7.63 -17.64
N VAL A 27 0.96 6.67 -16.99
CA VAL A 27 1.53 5.33 -16.78
C VAL A 27 1.21 4.47 -18.00
N MET A 28 2.26 3.94 -18.64
CA MET A 28 2.14 3.09 -19.82
C MET A 28 2.55 1.65 -19.52
N ASN A 29 1.81 0.70 -20.08
CA ASN A 29 2.11 -0.72 -20.04
C ASN A 29 1.82 -1.35 -21.41
N GLN A 30 2.78 -2.07 -21.96
CA GLN A 30 2.65 -2.76 -23.26
C GLN A 30 2.09 -1.88 -24.38
N GLY A 31 2.54 -0.62 -24.46
CA GLY A 31 2.12 0.34 -25.48
C GLY A 31 0.75 0.98 -25.28
N ARG A 32 0.09 0.76 -24.14
CA ARG A 32 -1.21 1.35 -23.78
C ARG A 32 -1.08 2.18 -22.52
N PHE A 33 -1.91 3.20 -22.43
CA PHE A 33 -2.06 3.95 -21.18
C PHE A 33 -2.91 3.14 -20.19
N GLU A 34 -2.36 2.91 -19.02
CA GLU A 34 -3.05 2.30 -17.87
C GLU A 34 -3.87 3.36 -17.11
N GLN A 35 -3.25 4.52 -16.90
CA GLN A 35 -3.88 5.67 -16.24
C GLN A 35 -3.12 6.94 -16.60
N VAL A 36 -3.85 8.02 -16.79
CA VAL A 36 -3.31 9.39 -16.94
C VAL A 36 -3.98 10.25 -15.88
N ASP A 37 -3.20 10.75 -14.93
CA ASP A 37 -3.76 11.49 -13.80
C ASP A 37 -2.70 12.38 -13.13
N THR A 38 -3.10 13.13 -12.10
CA THR A 38 -2.16 13.83 -11.24
C THR A 38 -1.30 12.82 -10.46
N PRO A 39 -0.07 13.18 -10.07
CA PRO A 39 0.79 12.32 -9.23
C PRO A 39 0.08 11.78 -7.97
N GLN A 40 -0.68 12.65 -7.29
CA GLN A 40 -1.42 12.28 -6.08
C GLN A 40 -2.49 11.22 -6.36
N ASN A 41 -3.25 11.34 -7.46
CA ASN A 41 -4.29 10.39 -7.81
C ASN A 41 -3.69 9.04 -8.23
N LEU A 42 -2.60 9.04 -9.00
CA LEU A 42 -1.89 7.80 -9.36
C LEU A 42 -1.42 7.03 -8.11
N TYR A 43 -1.01 7.74 -7.07
CA TYR A 43 -0.55 7.15 -5.83
C TYR A 43 -1.69 6.70 -4.92
N ASN A 44 -2.70 7.55 -4.71
CA ASN A 44 -3.77 7.32 -3.74
C ASN A 44 -4.97 6.57 -4.31
N ASP A 45 -5.22 6.70 -5.62
CA ASP A 45 -6.35 6.11 -6.32
C ASP A 45 -5.95 5.43 -7.64
N PRO A 46 -5.03 4.45 -7.61
CA PRO A 46 -4.67 3.70 -8.80
C PRO A 46 -5.89 2.97 -9.37
N GLN A 47 -6.04 2.99 -10.69
CA GLN A 47 -7.20 2.40 -11.37
C GLN A 47 -6.96 0.93 -11.76
N THR A 48 -5.71 0.48 -11.79
CA THR A 48 -5.35 -0.90 -12.13
C THR A 48 -4.33 -1.47 -11.14
N PRO A 49 -4.27 -2.82 -11.00
CA PRO A 49 -3.23 -3.47 -10.19
C PRO A 49 -1.82 -3.12 -10.68
N PHE A 50 -1.68 -2.89 -11.99
CA PHE A 50 -0.39 -2.49 -12.57
C PHE A 50 0.04 -1.13 -12.04
N VAL A 51 -0.83 -0.13 -12.09
CA VAL A 51 -0.52 1.22 -11.57
C VAL A 51 -0.24 1.17 -10.07
N ALA A 52 -1.03 0.42 -9.29
CA ALA A 52 -0.81 0.25 -7.87
C ALA A 52 0.58 -0.32 -7.55
N ARG A 53 1.04 -1.32 -8.32
CA ARG A 53 2.37 -1.93 -8.16
C ARG A 53 3.50 -1.06 -8.67
N PHE A 54 3.24 -0.34 -9.76
CA PHE A 54 4.25 0.47 -10.44
C PHE A 54 4.53 1.78 -9.69
N VAL A 55 3.49 2.46 -9.19
CA VAL A 55 3.62 3.76 -8.53
C VAL A 55 3.81 3.58 -7.02
N GLY A 56 5.04 3.81 -6.56
CA GLY A 56 5.42 3.70 -5.15
C GLY A 56 5.48 2.25 -4.62
N GLU A 57 5.89 2.13 -3.37
CA GLU A 57 5.99 0.83 -2.68
C GLU A 57 4.63 0.37 -2.14
N ASN A 58 4.45 -0.95 -2.07
CA ASN A 58 3.24 -1.55 -1.55
C ASN A 58 3.51 -2.85 -0.80
N ASN A 59 2.72 -3.07 0.24
CA ASN A 59 2.43 -4.39 0.74
C ASN A 59 1.28 -4.97 -0.08
N ALA A 60 1.42 -6.20 -0.58
CA ALA A 60 0.41 -6.80 -1.43
C ALA A 60 0.04 -8.21 -0.97
N TRP A 61 -1.24 -8.54 -1.00
CA TRP A 61 -1.77 -9.87 -0.72
C TRP A 61 -2.73 -10.28 -1.82
N SER A 62 -2.68 -11.55 -2.20
CA SER A 62 -3.72 -12.16 -3.04
C SER A 62 -4.63 -13.02 -2.15
N GLY A 63 -5.91 -12.99 -2.44
CA GLY A 63 -6.90 -13.71 -1.64
C GLY A 63 -8.26 -13.74 -2.29
N GLN A 64 -9.27 -14.05 -1.50
CA GLN A 64 -10.65 -14.08 -1.94
C GLN A 64 -11.57 -13.36 -0.97
N VAL A 65 -12.67 -12.83 -1.48
CA VAL A 65 -13.75 -12.28 -0.68
C VAL A 65 -14.54 -13.44 -0.07
N VAL A 66 -14.56 -13.53 1.26
CA VAL A 66 -15.31 -14.58 1.97
C VAL A 66 -16.67 -14.12 2.45
N LEU A 67 -16.86 -12.81 2.66
CA LEU A 67 -18.12 -12.17 3.02
C LEU A 67 -18.10 -10.72 2.56
N THR A 68 -19.24 -10.19 2.16
CA THR A 68 -19.44 -8.76 1.90
C THR A 68 -20.67 -8.28 2.62
N GLU A 69 -20.53 -7.23 3.42
CA GLU A 69 -21.60 -6.53 4.12
C GLU A 69 -21.58 -5.07 3.65
N ASP A 70 -22.59 -4.66 2.88
CA ASP A 70 -22.60 -3.36 2.18
C ASP A 70 -21.33 -3.18 1.34
N HIS A 71 -20.50 -2.21 1.71
CA HIS A 71 -19.20 -1.94 1.08
C HIS A 71 -18.00 -2.49 1.87
N LEU A 72 -18.23 -3.27 2.94
CA LEU A 72 -17.17 -3.88 3.73
C LEU A 72 -16.96 -5.33 3.28
N ALA A 73 -15.82 -5.62 2.69
CA ALA A 73 -15.42 -6.97 2.33
C ALA A 73 -14.55 -7.59 3.42
N HIS A 74 -14.85 -8.84 3.75
CA HIS A 74 -13.97 -9.71 4.52
C HIS A 74 -13.17 -10.54 3.53
N ILE A 75 -11.86 -10.44 3.60
CA ILE A 75 -10.92 -11.06 2.69
C ILE A 75 -10.13 -12.13 3.45
N GLU A 76 -10.00 -13.30 2.85
CA GLU A 76 -9.06 -14.33 3.32
C GLU A 76 -7.93 -14.42 2.32
N THR A 77 -6.70 -14.15 2.78
CA THR A 77 -5.50 -14.22 1.95
C THR A 77 -5.10 -15.67 1.70
N ARG A 78 -4.24 -15.91 0.71
CA ARG A 78 -3.71 -17.26 0.43
C ARG A 78 -2.92 -17.84 1.60
N GLU A 79 -2.38 -17.00 2.47
CA GLU A 79 -1.66 -17.39 3.68
C GLU A 79 -2.59 -17.56 4.89
N GLY A 80 -3.91 -17.45 4.71
CA GLY A 80 -4.91 -17.65 5.77
C GLY A 80 -5.11 -16.43 6.69
N GLN A 81 -4.55 -15.28 6.37
CA GLN A 81 -4.83 -14.05 7.11
C GLN A 81 -6.21 -13.51 6.72
N ARG A 82 -6.91 -12.91 7.67
CA ARG A 82 -8.22 -12.31 7.43
C ARG A 82 -8.17 -10.81 7.64
N PHE A 83 -8.62 -10.07 6.62
CA PHE A 83 -8.68 -8.62 6.62
C PHE A 83 -10.09 -8.14 6.27
N ARG A 84 -10.44 -6.98 6.78
CA ARG A 84 -11.64 -6.23 6.40
C ARG A 84 -11.22 -5.02 5.59
N VAL A 85 -11.87 -4.78 4.47
CA VAL A 85 -11.54 -3.66 3.58
C VAL A 85 -12.82 -3.00 3.09
N ARG A 86 -12.87 -1.69 3.16
CA ARG A 86 -13.97 -0.95 2.54
C ARG A 86 -13.72 -0.82 1.04
N LEU A 87 -14.69 -1.29 0.27
CA LEU A 87 -14.63 -1.30 -1.19
C LEU A 87 -15.37 -0.10 -1.77
N LYS A 88 -14.90 0.42 -2.90
CA LYS A 88 -15.64 1.39 -3.72
C LYS A 88 -16.87 0.76 -4.37
N GLN A 89 -16.77 -0.50 -4.76
CA GLN A 89 -17.85 -1.30 -5.35
C GLN A 89 -17.93 -2.64 -4.64
N THR A 90 -19.15 -3.10 -4.40
CA THR A 90 -19.39 -4.40 -3.77
C THR A 90 -18.89 -5.53 -4.68
N LEU A 91 -18.10 -6.43 -4.10
CA LEU A 91 -17.61 -7.63 -4.78
C LEU A 91 -18.34 -8.86 -4.23
N PRO A 92 -18.81 -9.78 -5.10
CA PRO A 92 -19.43 -11.02 -4.67
C PRO A 92 -18.48 -11.90 -3.86
N GLN A 93 -19.05 -12.70 -2.96
CA GLN A 93 -18.32 -13.77 -2.28
C GLN A 93 -17.65 -14.72 -3.29
N GLY A 94 -16.45 -15.18 -3.00
CA GLY A 94 -15.63 -16.01 -3.88
C GLY A 94 -14.81 -15.24 -4.92
N THR A 95 -15.01 -13.91 -5.04
CA THR A 95 -14.21 -13.10 -5.96
C THR A 95 -12.74 -13.13 -5.55
N GLN A 96 -11.86 -13.49 -6.51
CA GLN A 96 -10.41 -13.41 -6.32
C GLN A 96 -9.97 -11.95 -6.41
N ILE A 97 -9.06 -11.54 -5.51
CA ILE A 97 -8.59 -10.16 -5.44
C ILE A 97 -7.10 -10.07 -5.16
N ASP A 98 -6.52 -8.96 -5.59
CA ASP A 98 -5.27 -8.44 -5.07
C ASP A 98 -5.58 -7.24 -4.15
N LEU A 99 -5.06 -7.29 -2.93
CA LEU A 99 -5.13 -6.22 -1.93
C LEU A 99 -3.77 -5.53 -1.84
N PHE A 100 -3.76 -4.22 -1.92
CA PHE A 100 -2.58 -3.38 -1.77
C PHE A 100 -2.72 -2.45 -0.57
N LEU A 101 -1.61 -2.26 0.14
CA LEU A 101 -1.53 -1.35 1.29
C LEU A 101 -0.19 -0.61 1.25
N ARG A 102 -0.24 0.71 1.32
CA ARG A 102 0.97 1.54 1.38
C ARG A 102 1.71 1.34 2.69
N PRO A 103 3.07 1.35 2.69
CA PRO A 103 3.87 1.18 3.92
C PRO A 103 3.54 2.20 5.02
N GLU A 104 3.23 3.45 4.64
CA GLU A 104 2.86 4.53 5.57
C GLU A 104 1.44 4.41 6.14
N ALA A 105 0.58 3.60 5.53
CA ALA A 105 -0.75 3.30 6.07
C ALA A 105 -0.72 2.25 7.19
N MET A 106 0.41 1.58 7.37
CA MET A 106 0.59 0.59 8.44
C MET A 106 0.98 1.29 9.75
N LEU A 107 0.17 1.08 10.78
CA LEU A 107 0.38 1.60 12.12
C LEU A 107 1.18 0.60 12.96
N ILE A 108 2.14 1.11 13.73
CA ILE A 108 2.94 0.33 14.67
C ILE A 108 2.32 0.47 16.05
N GLN A 109 2.07 -0.66 16.73
CA GLN A 109 1.48 -0.72 18.08
C GLN A 109 0.24 0.20 18.21
N PRO A 110 -0.78 0.04 17.34
CA PRO A 110 -1.93 0.94 17.33
C PRO A 110 -2.73 0.83 18.64
N ASP A 111 -3.36 1.96 19.03
CA ASP A 111 -4.20 2.01 20.23
C ASP A 111 -5.24 0.87 20.24
N PRO A 112 -5.32 0.05 21.31
CA PRO A 112 -6.30 -1.03 21.45
C PRO A 112 -7.75 -0.57 21.31
N GLY A 113 -8.07 0.67 21.63
CA GLY A 113 -9.42 1.25 21.53
C GLY A 113 -9.93 1.47 20.10
N LEU A 114 -9.06 1.41 19.07
CA LEU A 114 -9.46 1.60 17.68
C LEU A 114 -10.05 0.32 17.11
N SER A 115 -11.37 0.20 17.04
CA SER A 115 -12.10 -0.99 16.56
C SER A 115 -12.13 -1.14 15.04
N THR A 116 -11.78 -0.08 14.28
CA THR A 116 -11.83 -0.05 12.80
C THR A 116 -10.55 -0.56 12.15
N LEU A 117 -9.61 -1.11 12.92
CA LEU A 117 -8.34 -1.56 12.41
C LEU A 117 -8.31 -3.07 12.11
N ASN A 118 -7.65 -3.43 11.02
CA ASN A 118 -7.06 -4.75 10.87
C ASN A 118 -5.82 -4.83 11.75
N ARG A 119 -5.65 -5.91 12.51
CA ARG A 119 -4.51 -6.08 13.43
C ARG A 119 -3.89 -7.45 13.26
N PHE A 120 -2.57 -7.51 13.31
CA PHE A 120 -1.84 -8.77 13.34
C PHE A 120 -0.43 -8.58 13.91
N ALA A 121 0.16 -9.67 14.37
CA ALA A 121 1.52 -9.66 14.88
C ALA A 121 2.52 -9.80 13.72
N VAL A 122 3.69 -9.18 13.86
CA VAL A 122 4.83 -9.32 12.97
C VAL A 122 6.13 -9.43 13.75
N VAL A 123 7.16 -9.97 13.10
CA VAL A 123 8.54 -10.02 13.62
C VAL A 123 9.39 -9.07 12.79
N VAL A 124 10.14 -8.21 13.45
CA VAL A 124 11.06 -7.26 12.81
C VAL A 124 12.27 -8.00 12.27
N LYS A 125 12.53 -7.93 10.96
CA LYS A 125 13.67 -8.54 10.27
C LYS A 125 14.83 -7.58 10.10
N ALA A 126 14.52 -6.34 9.73
CA ALA A 126 15.52 -5.31 9.54
C ALA A 126 14.92 -3.91 9.79
N ILE A 127 15.80 -2.99 10.12
CA ILE A 127 15.49 -1.55 10.14
C ILE A 127 16.28 -0.95 8.98
N LEU A 128 15.58 -0.46 7.98
CA LEU A 128 16.16 0.12 6.78
C LEU A 128 16.21 1.63 6.92
N PHE A 129 17.35 2.23 6.61
CA PHE A 129 17.55 3.67 6.67
C PHE A 129 18.20 4.15 5.36
N ASP A 130 17.54 5.07 4.67
CA ASP A 130 18.04 5.66 3.41
C ASP A 130 18.37 7.16 3.53
N GLY A 131 18.60 7.66 4.74
CA GLY A 131 18.91 9.06 5.03
C GLY A 131 17.67 9.90 5.31
N ALA A 132 16.72 9.97 4.40
CA ALA A 132 15.49 10.76 4.56
C ALA A 132 14.34 9.94 5.19
N ASN A 133 14.34 8.63 4.97
CA ASN A 133 13.27 7.75 5.39
C ASN A 133 13.82 6.57 6.20
N SER A 134 13.03 6.11 7.15
CA SER A 134 13.27 4.85 7.85
C SER A 134 12.09 3.91 7.64
N ARG A 135 12.38 2.62 7.52
CA ARG A 135 11.36 1.59 7.33
C ARG A 135 11.68 0.36 8.16
N LEU A 136 10.66 -0.33 8.60
CA LEU A 136 10.79 -1.68 9.12
C LEU A 136 10.51 -2.68 7.99
N LEU A 137 11.40 -3.64 7.84
CA LEU A 137 11.12 -4.88 7.12
C LEU A 137 10.65 -5.90 8.14
N VAL A 138 9.44 -6.42 7.97
CA VAL A 138 8.81 -7.31 8.94
C VAL A 138 8.18 -8.52 8.25
N ASN A 139 8.03 -9.61 8.99
CA ASN A 139 7.31 -10.80 8.52
C ASN A 139 6.18 -11.16 9.49
N PRO A 140 5.00 -11.57 9.00
CA PRO A 140 4.02 -12.27 9.83
C PRO A 140 4.65 -13.54 10.42
N PRO A 141 4.27 -13.96 11.64
CA PRO A 141 4.79 -15.19 12.22
C PRO A 141 4.53 -16.38 11.31
N GLN A 142 5.53 -17.23 11.15
CA GLN A 142 5.48 -18.45 10.31
C GLN A 142 5.24 -18.18 8.80
N SER A 143 5.57 -16.98 8.34
CA SER A 143 5.48 -16.59 6.93
C SER A 143 6.82 -15.99 6.49
N ASP A 144 7.24 -16.32 5.27
CA ASP A 144 8.41 -15.71 4.63
C ASP A 144 8.03 -14.41 3.87
N ARG A 145 6.76 -14.00 3.94
CA ARG A 145 6.31 -12.78 3.31
C ARG A 145 6.90 -11.56 4.00
N GLU A 146 7.61 -10.77 3.24
CA GLU A 146 8.15 -9.51 3.70
C GLU A 146 7.12 -8.38 3.53
N LEU A 147 6.96 -7.57 4.56
CA LEU A 147 6.13 -6.37 4.56
C LEU A 147 7.00 -5.18 4.96
N LEU A 148 6.69 -4.03 4.38
CA LEU A 148 7.34 -2.76 4.67
C LEU A 148 6.41 -1.88 5.50
N ILE A 149 6.96 -1.23 6.52
CA ILE A 149 6.27 -0.25 7.36
C ILE A 149 7.10 1.01 7.39
N ALA A 150 6.52 2.14 7.01
CA ALA A 150 7.20 3.42 7.12
C ALA A 150 7.34 3.82 8.59
N LEU A 151 8.55 4.24 8.98
CA LEU A 151 8.82 4.76 10.32
C LEU A 151 8.73 6.28 10.32
N PRO A 152 7.91 6.87 11.22
CA PRO A 152 7.93 8.31 11.43
C PRO A 152 9.31 8.78 11.94
N GLN A 153 9.77 9.94 11.45
CA GLN A 153 11.08 10.52 11.81
C GLN A 153 11.08 11.25 13.19
N ASN A 154 10.15 10.89 14.08
CA ASN A 154 9.95 11.54 15.38
C ASN A 154 10.56 10.77 16.56
N ARG A 155 11.38 9.75 16.30
CA ARG A 155 12.02 8.89 17.30
C ARG A 155 11.07 8.08 18.20
N GLN A 156 9.77 8.09 17.93
CA GLN A 156 8.78 7.38 18.74
C GLN A 156 9.08 5.88 18.83
N TYR A 157 9.67 5.31 17.80
CA TYR A 157 9.93 3.87 17.66
C TYR A 157 11.42 3.51 17.77
N ASP A 158 12.27 4.40 18.32
CA ASP A 158 13.72 4.13 18.51
C ASP A 158 14.00 2.94 19.43
N HIS A 159 13.00 2.48 20.18
CA HIS A 159 13.10 1.31 21.06
C HIS A 159 12.98 -0.02 20.32
N ILE A 160 12.45 -0.03 19.09
CA ILE A 160 12.24 -1.26 18.31
C ILE A 160 13.60 -1.83 17.85
N ARG A 161 13.74 -3.16 17.96
CA ARG A 161 14.94 -3.89 17.56
C ARG A 161 14.60 -5.02 16.60
N VAL A 162 15.61 -5.48 15.87
CA VAL A 162 15.54 -6.70 15.07
C VAL A 162 15.19 -7.88 15.98
N ALA A 163 14.34 -8.77 15.50
CA ALA A 163 13.73 -9.90 16.19
C ALA A 163 12.60 -9.54 17.18
N ASP A 164 12.30 -8.27 17.42
CA ASP A 164 11.12 -7.90 18.21
C ASP A 164 9.84 -8.39 17.53
N ARG A 165 8.92 -8.86 18.38
CA ARG A 165 7.55 -9.16 17.97
C ARG A 165 6.65 -7.99 18.35
N ILE A 166 6.06 -7.36 17.35
CA ILE A 166 5.19 -6.20 17.52
C ILE A 166 3.83 -6.44 16.89
N GLU A 167 2.81 -5.77 17.40
CA GLU A 167 1.51 -5.68 16.75
C GLU A 167 1.54 -4.52 15.75
N VAL A 168 0.95 -4.76 14.58
CA VAL A 168 0.72 -3.74 13.55
C VAL A 168 -0.74 -3.74 13.14
N GLY A 169 -1.18 -2.65 12.53
CA GLY A 169 -2.54 -2.55 12.06
C GLY A 169 -2.70 -1.50 10.97
N TRP A 170 -3.87 -1.49 10.35
CA TRP A 170 -4.22 -0.51 9.32
C TRP A 170 -5.73 -0.31 9.24
N ASP A 171 -6.15 0.89 8.86
CA ASP A 171 -7.57 1.26 8.80
C ASP A 171 -8.28 0.58 7.62
N LEU A 172 -9.55 0.23 7.80
CA LEU A 172 -10.40 -0.44 6.79
C LEU A 172 -10.46 0.30 5.46
N ASN A 173 -10.25 1.62 5.47
CA ASN A 173 -10.29 2.48 4.28
C ASN A 173 -8.94 2.59 3.56
N SER A 174 -7.85 2.09 4.15
CA SER A 174 -6.50 2.24 3.59
C SER A 174 -6.15 1.18 2.55
N GLY A 175 -6.86 0.05 2.53
CA GLY A 175 -6.61 -1.03 1.58
C GLY A 175 -7.24 -0.75 0.21
N ILE A 176 -6.50 -1.03 -0.87
CA ILE A 176 -6.96 -0.91 -2.25
C ILE A 176 -7.09 -2.31 -2.82
N CYS A 177 -8.31 -2.68 -3.26
CA CYS A 177 -8.59 -4.00 -3.81
C CYS A 177 -8.88 -3.94 -5.30
N PHE A 178 -8.31 -4.88 -6.03
CA PHE A 178 -8.63 -5.14 -7.43
C PHE A 178 -9.11 -6.56 -7.60
N LYS A 179 -10.12 -6.75 -8.43
CA LYS A 179 -10.53 -8.07 -8.92
C LYS A 179 -9.47 -8.61 -9.87
N THR A 180 -9.03 -9.85 -9.66
CA THR A 180 -8.11 -10.59 -10.54
C THR A 180 -8.83 -11.54 -11.47
#